data_09173add481c402259b5d069d72c1034
#
_entry.id   09173add481c402259b5d069d72c1034
#
_cell.length_a   1.000
_cell.length_b   1.000
_cell.length_c   1.000
_cell.angle_alpha   90.00
_cell.angle_beta   90.00
_cell.angle_gamma   90.00
#
_symmetry.space_group_name_H-M   'P 1'
#
loop_
_entity.id
_entity.type
_entity.pdbx_description
1 polymer ?
#
loop_
_entity_poly.entity_id
_entity_poly.type
_entity_poly.pdbx_seq_one_letter_code
_entity_poly.pdbx_strand_id
1 'polypeptide(L)'
;MERLTGHFELDVRTLDALLGVERCFDMIARDLVAGGRRCRLYVVDGYGDDAVLERMIGFWLALPSTADAADAQTFIDRYVTFSEVNAEADLRQTATAVFLGKTLLLAEGYGECILIDAKSYPSRGVEEPSSGKVLRGAHDGFIETLVQNAALLRRRIRTPQLTLEGHKISEKSRADVVLCYLEDKVDRALLARVRAKLAAIDANSISMSQESIAESMMDQRQWFNPFPRVRYTERPDAATASIMEGSIIVLVDNSPAAMILPTRFFDFVQEANDFYFPPLVGSYLRILRVVVFLLTLFITPVWYLLVQDPDLPNSALGFLAVTSECEVPILAQLLLTEFIVDLLKLASLNTPSVFSNSFSMIGALVLGDFAVQAHWLVPEVLAYMAFVAIANFAQPSYELGYAFKLLRLVLLVSSAALGWVGLALGTLLIIVLLVTTRPIAGGHYMYPIYPFNWHALRALLIRRPIAPDNT
;
A
#
# COMPACT_ATOMS: atom_id res chain seq x y z
N MET A 1 -32.64 -9.64 17.65
CA MET A 1 -32.54 -9.24 16.24
C MET A 1 -33.25 -7.92 16.11
N GLU A 2 -32.52 -6.87 15.75
CA GLU A 2 -33.10 -5.54 15.56
C GLU A 2 -33.79 -5.53 14.19
N ARG A 3 -35.09 -5.21 14.18
CA ARG A 3 -35.92 -5.12 12.98
C ARG A 3 -36.36 -3.70 12.72
N LEU A 4 -36.72 -3.41 11.49
CA LEU A 4 -37.39 -2.19 11.11
C LEU A 4 -38.69 -2.04 11.89
N THR A 5 -38.98 -0.80 12.31
CA THR A 5 -40.14 -0.49 13.18
C THR A 5 -41.38 -0.12 12.39
N GLY A 6 -41.26 0.20 11.12
CA GLY A 6 -42.31 0.77 10.27
C GLY A 6 -42.54 2.25 10.48
N HIS A 7 -41.80 2.87 11.41
CA HIS A 7 -41.81 4.34 11.61
C HIS A 7 -40.66 4.95 10.75
N PHE A 8 -41.02 5.52 9.64
CA PHE A 8 -40.10 6.01 8.63
C PHE A 8 -38.93 6.84 9.20
N GLU A 9 -39.21 7.86 10.01
CA GLU A 9 -38.15 8.74 10.56
C GLU A 9 -37.22 8.03 11.54
N LEU A 10 -37.70 7.06 12.30
CA LEU A 10 -36.90 6.27 13.23
C LEU A 10 -36.02 5.29 12.45
N ASP A 11 -36.60 4.61 11.46
CA ASP A 11 -35.91 3.66 10.62
C ASP A 11 -34.84 4.34 9.76
N VAL A 12 -35.11 5.55 9.25
CA VAL A 12 -34.11 6.41 8.57
C VAL A 12 -32.91 6.68 9.48
N ARG A 13 -33.15 7.17 10.71
CA ARG A 13 -32.05 7.47 11.66
C ARG A 13 -31.26 6.23 12.01
N THR A 14 -31.92 5.09 12.17
CA THR A 14 -31.27 3.83 12.50
C THR A 14 -30.41 3.33 11.33
N LEU A 15 -30.92 3.41 10.11
CA LEU A 15 -30.19 3.02 8.90
C LEU A 15 -29.04 4.00 8.60
N ASP A 16 -29.23 5.31 8.74
CA ASP A 16 -28.19 6.32 8.56
C ASP A 16 -27.00 6.06 9.50
N ALA A 17 -27.29 5.76 10.77
CA ALA A 17 -26.27 5.43 11.77
C ALA A 17 -25.58 4.08 11.47
N LEU A 18 -26.36 3.05 11.10
CA LEU A 18 -25.85 1.70 10.81
C LEU A 18 -25.00 1.67 9.54
N LEU A 19 -25.45 2.34 8.48
CA LEU A 19 -24.74 2.42 7.20
C LEU A 19 -23.63 3.46 7.21
N GLY A 20 -23.60 4.35 8.21
CA GLY A 20 -22.55 5.36 8.36
C GLY A 20 -22.64 6.48 7.33
N VAL A 21 -23.84 6.92 6.95
CA VAL A 21 -24.07 7.96 5.94
C VAL A 21 -23.27 9.24 6.17
N GLU A 22 -23.14 9.67 7.44
CA GLU A 22 -22.36 10.88 7.79
C GLU A 22 -20.84 10.62 7.88
N ARG A 23 -20.42 9.35 7.99
CA ARG A 23 -19.01 8.96 8.20
C ARG A 23 -18.31 8.48 6.95
N CYS A 24 -19.08 7.93 6.00
CA CYS A 24 -18.57 7.32 4.78
C CYS A 24 -18.96 8.17 3.58
N PHE A 25 -17.96 8.68 2.85
CA PHE A 25 -18.19 9.53 1.67
C PHE A 25 -18.86 8.77 0.52
N ASP A 26 -18.67 7.46 0.47
CA ASP A 26 -19.19 6.55 -0.56
C ASP A 26 -20.60 6.02 -0.25
N MET A 27 -21.19 6.37 0.89
CA MET A 27 -22.55 5.99 1.23
C MET A 27 -23.51 7.10 0.84
N ILE A 28 -24.17 6.95 -0.30
CA ILE A 28 -25.14 7.92 -0.81
C ILE A 28 -26.52 7.59 -0.23
N ALA A 29 -27.14 8.58 0.41
CA ALA A 29 -28.52 8.55 0.85
C ALA A 29 -29.30 9.67 0.13
N ARG A 30 -30.39 9.31 -0.57
CA ARG A 30 -31.21 10.25 -1.34
C ARG A 30 -32.68 10.14 -0.96
N ASP A 31 -33.27 11.24 -0.53
CA ASP A 31 -34.71 11.33 -0.32
C ASP A 31 -35.45 11.51 -1.67
N LEU A 32 -36.55 10.81 -1.84
CA LEU A 32 -37.41 10.90 -3.02
C LEU A 32 -38.87 10.62 -2.65
N VAL A 33 -39.79 10.99 -3.52
CA VAL A 33 -41.20 10.70 -3.37
C VAL A 33 -41.67 9.85 -4.55
N ALA A 34 -42.11 8.61 -4.28
CA ALA A 34 -42.62 7.69 -5.26
C ALA A 34 -44.18 7.65 -5.17
N GLY A 35 -44.87 8.24 -6.14
CA GLY A 35 -46.34 8.25 -6.17
C GLY A 35 -47.00 8.76 -4.89
N GLY A 36 -46.45 9.82 -4.29
CA GLY A 36 -46.96 10.42 -3.04
C GLY A 36 -46.41 9.79 -1.76
N ARG A 37 -45.65 8.69 -1.82
CA ARG A 37 -45.01 8.01 -0.69
C ARG A 37 -43.60 8.51 -0.49
N ARG A 38 -43.22 8.93 0.71
CA ARG A 38 -41.84 9.29 1.03
C ARG A 38 -40.95 8.04 1.02
N CYS A 39 -39.83 8.16 0.37
CA CYS A 39 -38.84 7.08 0.27
C CYS A 39 -37.45 7.63 0.49
N ARG A 40 -36.56 6.79 0.99
CA ARG A 40 -35.12 7.07 1.08
C ARG A 40 -34.33 5.95 0.45
N LEU A 41 -33.50 6.31 -0.51
CA LEU A 41 -32.65 5.41 -1.26
C LEU A 41 -31.25 5.42 -0.67
N TYR A 42 -30.66 4.25 -0.50
CA TYR A 42 -29.26 4.10 -0.08
C TYR A 42 -28.52 3.28 -1.12
N VAL A 43 -27.35 3.76 -1.52
CA VAL A 43 -26.46 3.08 -2.47
C VAL A 43 -25.00 3.36 -2.11
N VAL A 44 -24.15 2.37 -2.32
CA VAL A 44 -22.69 2.56 -2.24
C VAL A 44 -22.22 3.12 -3.58
N ASP A 45 -21.57 4.29 -3.55
CA ASP A 45 -20.99 4.92 -4.72
C ASP A 45 -19.94 4.00 -5.38
N GLY A 46 -19.96 3.95 -6.71
CA GLY A 46 -19.12 3.04 -7.48
C GLY A 46 -19.57 1.57 -7.49
N TYR A 47 -20.73 1.23 -6.87
CA TYR A 47 -21.31 -0.11 -6.96
C TYR A 47 -22.60 -0.15 -7.79
N GLY A 48 -23.35 0.95 -7.82
CA GLY A 48 -24.59 1.02 -8.57
C GLY A 48 -24.35 1.08 -10.06
N ASP A 49 -25.25 0.46 -10.83
CA ASP A 49 -25.38 0.74 -12.26
C ASP A 49 -26.17 2.03 -12.42
N ASP A 50 -25.49 3.13 -12.74
CA ASP A 50 -26.09 4.47 -12.82
C ASP A 50 -27.24 4.52 -13.82
N ALA A 51 -27.14 3.82 -14.95
CA ALA A 51 -28.19 3.81 -15.97
C ALA A 51 -29.43 3.05 -15.51
N VAL A 52 -29.28 2.02 -14.68
CA VAL A 52 -30.39 1.29 -14.08
C VAL A 52 -31.03 2.12 -12.98
N LEU A 53 -30.21 2.73 -12.11
CA LEU A 53 -30.69 3.58 -11.01
C LEU A 53 -31.42 4.81 -11.54
N GLU A 54 -30.88 5.49 -12.54
CA GLU A 54 -31.52 6.64 -13.19
C GLU A 54 -32.91 6.29 -13.72
N ARG A 55 -33.01 5.17 -14.45
CA ARG A 55 -34.30 4.70 -15.00
C ARG A 55 -35.31 4.36 -13.90
N MET A 56 -34.88 3.67 -12.84
CA MET A 56 -35.77 3.34 -11.71
C MET A 56 -36.24 4.58 -10.98
N ILE A 57 -35.34 5.49 -10.64
CA ILE A 57 -35.68 6.74 -9.97
C ILE A 57 -36.60 7.57 -10.85
N GLY A 58 -36.31 7.71 -12.15
CA GLY A 58 -37.15 8.43 -13.10
C GLY A 58 -38.56 7.83 -13.18
N PHE A 59 -38.68 6.50 -13.19
CA PHE A 59 -39.95 5.80 -13.14
C PHE A 59 -40.72 6.12 -11.83
N TRP A 60 -40.11 6.01 -10.66
CA TRP A 60 -40.76 6.26 -9.38
C TRP A 60 -41.20 7.72 -9.19
N LEU A 61 -40.41 8.68 -9.69
CA LEU A 61 -40.78 10.10 -9.64
C LEU A 61 -41.94 10.45 -10.56
N ALA A 62 -42.16 9.66 -11.63
CA ALA A 62 -43.26 9.84 -12.57
C ALA A 62 -44.58 9.14 -12.17
N LEU A 63 -44.53 8.31 -11.08
CA LEU A 63 -45.74 7.60 -10.64
C LEU A 63 -46.78 8.57 -10.07
N PRO A 64 -48.06 8.47 -10.51
CA PRO A 64 -49.10 9.35 -9.98
C PRO A 64 -49.53 8.98 -8.56
N SER A 65 -49.50 7.69 -8.21
CA SER A 65 -49.82 7.18 -6.87
C SER A 65 -49.29 5.79 -6.67
N THR A 66 -48.93 5.48 -5.40
CA THR A 66 -48.60 4.12 -4.94
C THR A 66 -49.50 3.65 -3.81
N ALA A 67 -50.70 4.27 -3.67
CA ALA A 67 -51.65 3.97 -2.60
C ALA A 67 -52.19 2.51 -2.65
N ASP A 68 -52.13 1.88 -3.78
CA ASP A 68 -52.52 0.49 -4.02
C ASP A 68 -51.47 -0.55 -3.61
N ALA A 69 -50.27 -0.12 -3.22
CA ALA A 69 -49.24 -0.98 -2.62
C ALA A 69 -49.30 -0.88 -1.10
N ALA A 70 -49.98 -1.83 -0.45
CA ALA A 70 -50.15 -1.86 0.97
C ALA A 70 -48.90 -2.23 1.75
N ASP A 71 -48.01 -3.04 1.13
CA ASP A 71 -46.77 -3.58 1.71
C ASP A 71 -45.60 -3.53 0.71
N ALA A 72 -44.40 -3.84 1.21
CA ALA A 72 -43.18 -3.82 0.40
C ALA A 72 -43.22 -4.83 -0.74
N GLN A 73 -43.82 -6.02 -0.53
CA GLN A 73 -43.92 -7.03 -1.59
C GLN A 73 -44.83 -6.59 -2.73
N THR A 74 -45.99 -5.99 -2.42
CA THR A 74 -46.90 -5.42 -3.44
C THR A 74 -46.23 -4.27 -4.19
N PHE A 75 -45.39 -3.47 -3.53
CA PHE A 75 -44.61 -2.42 -4.20
C PHE A 75 -43.57 -3.03 -5.16
N ILE A 76 -42.88 -4.07 -4.74
CA ILE A 76 -41.92 -4.81 -5.60
C ILE A 76 -42.62 -5.30 -6.86
N ASP A 77 -43.72 -6.04 -6.68
CA ASP A 77 -44.41 -6.69 -7.78
C ASP A 77 -44.99 -5.70 -8.83
N ARG A 78 -45.34 -4.49 -8.42
CA ARG A 78 -45.96 -3.48 -9.29
C ARG A 78 -45.02 -2.40 -9.80
N TYR A 79 -44.04 -1.99 -8.96
CA TYR A 79 -43.30 -0.75 -9.20
C TYR A 79 -41.79 -0.92 -9.26
N VAL A 80 -41.26 -2.14 -9.09
CA VAL A 80 -39.84 -2.40 -9.27
C VAL A 80 -39.64 -3.23 -10.53
N THR A 81 -38.96 -2.64 -11.50
CA THR A 81 -38.77 -3.24 -12.82
C THR A 81 -37.55 -4.16 -12.91
N PHE A 82 -36.80 -4.31 -11.81
CA PHE A 82 -35.58 -5.11 -11.75
C PHE A 82 -35.91 -6.56 -11.31
N SER A 83 -35.20 -7.56 -11.88
CA SER A 83 -35.51 -8.98 -11.67
C SER A 83 -35.07 -9.53 -10.32
N GLU A 84 -33.95 -9.06 -9.78
CA GLU A 84 -33.40 -9.53 -8.51
C GLU A 84 -33.72 -8.54 -7.39
N VAL A 85 -34.88 -8.74 -6.77
CA VAL A 85 -35.39 -7.86 -5.70
C VAL A 85 -35.97 -8.71 -4.58
N ASN A 86 -35.79 -8.29 -3.34
CA ASN A 86 -36.43 -8.89 -2.18
C ASN A 86 -36.75 -7.86 -1.11
N ALA A 87 -37.79 -8.14 -0.31
CA ALA A 87 -38.10 -7.39 0.92
C ALA A 87 -37.29 -7.96 2.10
N GLU A 88 -36.84 -7.11 3.01
CA GLU A 88 -36.06 -7.50 4.18
C GLU A 88 -36.39 -6.61 5.39
N ALA A 89 -36.61 -7.25 6.55
CA ALA A 89 -36.95 -6.55 7.80
C ALA A 89 -35.79 -6.52 8.81
N ASP A 90 -34.80 -7.44 8.68
CA ASP A 90 -33.66 -7.52 9.59
C ASP A 90 -32.61 -6.47 9.23
N LEU A 91 -32.31 -5.57 10.18
CA LEU A 91 -31.36 -4.47 9.98
C LEU A 91 -29.94 -4.94 9.66
N ARG A 92 -29.47 -6.08 10.22
CA ARG A 92 -28.13 -6.61 9.95
C ARG A 92 -28.03 -7.20 8.55
N GLN A 93 -29.07 -7.94 8.14
CA GLN A 93 -29.12 -8.49 6.78
C GLN A 93 -29.22 -7.37 5.76
N THR A 94 -30.04 -6.35 6.03
CA THR A 94 -30.16 -5.14 5.22
C THR A 94 -28.81 -4.44 5.04
N ALA A 95 -28.10 -4.14 6.14
CA ALA A 95 -26.79 -3.49 6.08
C ALA A 95 -25.78 -4.34 5.30
N THR A 96 -25.74 -5.66 5.55
CA THR A 96 -24.86 -6.56 4.83
C THR A 96 -25.16 -6.55 3.32
N ALA A 97 -26.44 -6.54 2.94
CA ALA A 97 -26.85 -6.49 1.54
C ALA A 97 -26.42 -5.19 0.85
N VAL A 98 -26.52 -4.04 1.53
CA VAL A 98 -26.06 -2.74 1.01
C VAL A 98 -24.54 -2.77 0.81
N PHE A 99 -23.77 -3.28 1.78
CA PHE A 99 -22.31 -3.41 1.63
C PHE A 99 -21.88 -4.49 0.63
N LEU A 100 -22.79 -5.36 0.24
CA LEU A 100 -22.65 -6.28 -0.91
C LEU A 100 -23.01 -5.61 -2.25
N GLY A 101 -23.39 -4.34 -2.24
CA GLY A 101 -23.68 -3.55 -3.44
C GLY A 101 -25.16 -3.53 -3.85
N LYS A 102 -26.06 -4.07 -3.05
CA LYS A 102 -27.50 -3.91 -3.32
C LYS A 102 -27.91 -2.47 -3.01
N THR A 103 -28.80 -1.94 -3.84
CA THR A 103 -29.47 -0.69 -3.59
C THR A 103 -30.65 -0.93 -2.65
N LEU A 104 -30.76 -0.13 -1.57
CA LEU A 104 -31.85 -0.21 -0.62
C LEU A 104 -32.84 0.94 -0.83
N LEU A 105 -34.11 0.64 -0.90
CA LEU A 105 -35.19 1.60 -0.86
C LEU A 105 -36.02 1.38 0.42
N LEU A 106 -35.98 2.35 1.32
CA LEU A 106 -36.88 2.44 2.45
C LEU A 106 -38.10 3.28 2.07
N ALA A 107 -39.30 2.76 2.23
CA ALA A 107 -40.53 3.47 1.86
C ALA A 107 -41.44 3.63 3.11
N GLU A 108 -42.05 4.80 3.24
CA GLU A 108 -42.93 5.15 4.35
C GLU A 108 -44.13 4.18 4.44
N GLY A 109 -44.40 3.71 5.66
CA GLY A 109 -45.53 2.85 5.96
C GLY A 109 -45.27 1.36 5.76
N TYR A 110 -44.03 0.96 5.42
CA TYR A 110 -43.64 -0.45 5.33
C TYR A 110 -42.75 -0.83 6.54
N GLY A 111 -42.93 -2.03 7.07
CA GLY A 111 -42.07 -2.62 8.11
C GLY A 111 -40.86 -3.37 7.53
N GLU A 112 -40.67 -3.31 6.22
CA GLU A 112 -39.59 -3.95 5.47
C GLU A 112 -39.01 -2.96 4.46
N CYS A 113 -37.73 -3.06 4.19
CA CYS A 113 -37.09 -2.33 3.11
C CYS A 113 -37.00 -3.19 1.84
N ILE A 114 -36.80 -2.55 0.71
CA ILE A 114 -36.70 -3.17 -0.60
C ILE A 114 -35.23 -3.18 -1.00
N LEU A 115 -34.65 -4.36 -1.22
CA LEU A 115 -33.29 -4.57 -1.66
C LEU A 115 -33.25 -4.94 -3.13
N ILE A 116 -32.59 -4.15 -3.95
CA ILE A 116 -32.52 -4.28 -5.40
C ILE A 116 -31.07 -4.59 -5.79
N ASP A 117 -30.83 -5.70 -6.47
CA ASP A 117 -29.49 -6.12 -6.86
C ASP A 117 -29.02 -5.47 -8.17
N ALA A 118 -29.08 -4.14 -8.24
CA ALA A 118 -28.64 -3.32 -9.38
C ALA A 118 -27.15 -2.99 -9.30
N LYS A 119 -26.31 -3.96 -8.88
CA LYS A 119 -24.88 -3.73 -8.70
C LYS A 119 -24.08 -3.89 -9.99
N SER A 120 -23.12 -3.02 -10.17
CA SER A 120 -22.07 -3.10 -11.19
C SER A 120 -20.73 -2.85 -10.50
N TYR A 121 -20.01 -3.93 -10.19
CA TYR A 121 -18.70 -3.77 -9.54
C TYR A 121 -17.69 -3.18 -10.53
N PRO A 122 -16.84 -2.23 -10.05
CA PRO A 122 -15.75 -1.76 -10.89
C PRO A 122 -14.89 -2.96 -11.29
N SER A 123 -14.81 -3.19 -12.58
CA SER A 123 -13.96 -4.20 -13.19
C SER A 123 -12.97 -3.50 -14.10
N ARG A 124 -11.69 -3.62 -13.79
CA ARG A 124 -10.61 -3.21 -14.68
C ARG A 124 -10.59 -4.17 -15.89
N GLY A 125 -10.31 -3.67 -17.08
CA GLY A 125 -9.72 -4.50 -18.12
C GLY A 125 -8.52 -5.23 -17.55
N VAL A 126 -8.18 -6.42 -18.06
CA VAL A 126 -7.15 -7.32 -17.49
C VAL A 126 -5.76 -6.65 -17.54
N GLU A 127 -5.47 -5.76 -16.60
CA GLU A 127 -4.14 -5.17 -16.42
C GLU A 127 -3.65 -5.45 -15.00
N GLU A 128 -2.46 -6.06 -14.93
CA GLU A 128 -1.74 -6.31 -13.70
C GLU A 128 -1.13 -5.00 -13.14
N PRO A 129 -1.02 -4.84 -11.79
CA PRO A 129 -0.29 -3.73 -11.21
C PRO A 129 1.13 -3.64 -11.77
N SER A 130 1.65 -2.43 -11.95
CA SER A 130 3.00 -2.23 -12.45
C SER A 130 4.03 -2.64 -11.39
N SER A 131 3.72 -2.43 -10.10
CA SER A 131 4.55 -2.81 -8.97
C SER A 131 3.88 -3.91 -8.12
N GLY A 132 4.70 -4.76 -7.48
CA GLY A 132 4.22 -5.81 -6.60
C GLY A 132 3.50 -6.97 -7.31
N LYS A 133 3.91 -7.32 -8.52
CA LYS A 133 3.38 -8.48 -9.26
C LYS A 133 3.46 -9.76 -8.44
N VAL A 134 2.43 -10.57 -8.49
CA VAL A 134 2.36 -11.86 -7.80
C VAL A 134 2.18 -13.01 -8.76
N LEU A 135 2.79 -14.16 -8.42
CA LEU A 135 2.65 -15.38 -9.20
C LEU A 135 1.25 -16.00 -9.08
N ARG A 136 0.55 -15.73 -8.00
CA ARG A 136 -0.79 -16.24 -7.70
C ARG A 136 -1.55 -15.22 -6.89
N GLY A 137 -2.88 -15.21 -6.97
CA GLY A 137 -3.74 -14.33 -6.20
C GLY A 137 -4.51 -13.33 -7.04
N ALA A 138 -4.95 -12.24 -6.43
CA ALA A 138 -5.68 -11.20 -7.13
C ALA A 138 -4.74 -10.37 -8.02
N HIS A 139 -5.11 -10.19 -9.27
CA HIS A 139 -4.38 -9.39 -10.26
C HIS A 139 -4.98 -7.98 -10.43
N ASP A 140 -6.02 -7.64 -9.68
CA ASP A 140 -6.60 -6.30 -9.71
C ASP A 140 -5.71 -5.32 -8.94
N GLY A 141 -5.49 -4.15 -9.53
CA GLY A 141 -4.76 -3.03 -8.95
C GLY A 141 -5.65 -1.83 -8.69
N PHE A 142 -5.18 -0.92 -7.85
CA PHE A 142 -5.75 0.42 -7.74
C PHE A 142 -5.57 1.19 -9.05
N ILE A 143 -6.47 2.12 -9.29
CA ILE A 143 -6.47 3.01 -10.46
C ILE A 143 -6.51 4.47 -10.01
N GLU A 144 -6.48 5.40 -10.95
CA GLU A 144 -6.49 6.83 -10.64
C GLU A 144 -7.81 7.33 -10.04
N THR A 145 -8.91 6.60 -10.22
CA THR A 145 -10.25 7.01 -9.75
C THR A 145 -10.49 6.60 -8.31
N LEU A 146 -10.58 7.58 -7.41
CA LEU A 146 -10.74 7.39 -5.96
C LEU A 146 -11.96 6.53 -5.59
N VAL A 147 -13.11 6.78 -6.18
CA VAL A 147 -14.37 6.05 -5.91
C VAL A 147 -14.23 4.56 -6.24
N GLN A 148 -13.59 4.23 -7.37
CA GLN A 148 -13.34 2.85 -7.75
C GLN A 148 -12.36 2.16 -6.79
N ASN A 149 -11.34 2.86 -6.32
CA ASN A 149 -10.40 2.35 -5.34
C ASN A 149 -11.07 2.07 -3.98
N ALA A 150 -11.95 2.96 -3.53
CA ALA A 150 -12.78 2.76 -2.34
C ALA A 150 -13.70 1.54 -2.50
N ALA A 151 -14.35 1.41 -3.65
CA ALA A 151 -15.20 0.27 -3.98
C ALA A 151 -14.43 -1.06 -3.99
N LEU A 152 -13.18 -1.11 -4.47
CA LEU A 152 -12.34 -2.30 -4.42
C LEU A 152 -12.04 -2.73 -2.98
N LEU A 153 -11.83 -1.81 -2.03
CA LEU A 153 -11.66 -2.12 -0.61
C LEU A 153 -12.96 -2.61 0.01
N ARG A 154 -14.08 -1.92 -0.24
CA ARG A 154 -15.38 -2.30 0.31
C ARG A 154 -15.85 -3.67 -0.19
N ARG A 155 -15.55 -4.03 -1.44
CA ARG A 155 -15.83 -5.36 -2.00
C ARG A 155 -15.15 -6.48 -1.21
N ARG A 156 -14.01 -6.23 -0.60
CA ARG A 156 -13.25 -7.20 0.20
C ARG A 156 -13.61 -7.17 1.68
N ILE A 157 -13.95 -5.98 2.19
CA ILE A 157 -14.31 -5.77 3.61
C ILE A 157 -15.79 -5.38 3.66
N ARG A 158 -16.65 -6.37 3.83
CA ARG A 158 -18.11 -6.23 3.75
C ARG A 158 -18.75 -6.10 5.14
N THR A 159 -18.28 -5.09 5.89
CA THR A 159 -18.77 -4.83 7.25
C THR A 159 -19.09 -3.35 7.44
N PRO A 160 -20.13 -3.01 8.24
CA PRO A 160 -20.45 -1.63 8.60
C PRO A 160 -19.35 -0.95 9.42
N GLN A 161 -18.39 -1.70 9.95
CA GLN A 161 -17.26 -1.18 10.72
C GLN A 161 -16.18 -0.55 9.82
N LEU A 162 -16.18 -0.85 8.50
CA LEU A 162 -15.31 -0.19 7.55
C LEU A 162 -15.79 1.24 7.32
N THR A 163 -14.99 2.18 7.77
CA THR A 163 -15.21 3.62 7.56
C THR A 163 -14.31 4.12 6.45
N LEU A 164 -14.91 4.85 5.52
CA LEU A 164 -14.27 5.54 4.40
C LEU A 164 -14.53 7.04 4.55
N GLU A 165 -13.65 7.71 5.30
CA GLU A 165 -13.79 9.10 5.71
C GLU A 165 -13.18 10.03 4.67
N GLY A 166 -14.02 10.81 3.99
CA GLY A 166 -13.58 11.75 2.95
C GLY A 166 -13.08 13.08 3.50
N HIS A 167 -11.95 13.54 2.99
CA HIS A 167 -11.34 14.83 3.30
C HIS A 167 -11.03 15.59 2.01
N LYS A 168 -11.30 16.89 1.99
CA LYS A 168 -10.88 17.79 0.90
C LYS A 168 -9.68 18.60 1.36
N ILE A 169 -8.55 18.41 0.69
CA ILE A 169 -7.29 19.06 1.05
C ILE A 169 -6.98 20.14 0.02
N SER A 170 -6.54 21.31 0.50
CA SER A 170 -6.22 22.49 -0.29
C SER A 170 -7.44 23.21 -0.89
N GLU A 171 -7.42 24.54 -0.87
CA GLU A 171 -8.46 25.37 -1.48
C GLU A 171 -8.37 25.44 -3.00
N LYS A 172 -7.16 25.26 -3.58
CA LYS A 172 -6.91 25.40 -5.02
C LYS A 172 -7.00 24.10 -5.79
N SER A 173 -6.30 23.05 -5.33
CA SER A 173 -6.30 21.75 -6.01
C SER A 173 -7.52 20.91 -5.66
N ARG A 174 -8.16 21.16 -4.49
CA ARG A 174 -9.31 20.41 -3.97
C ARG A 174 -9.12 18.90 -4.07
N ALA A 175 -7.90 18.43 -3.74
CA ALA A 175 -7.59 17.03 -3.79
C ALA A 175 -8.48 16.25 -2.82
N ASP A 176 -9.21 15.29 -3.34
CA ASP A 176 -10.03 14.41 -2.54
C ASP A 176 -9.15 13.29 -1.96
N VAL A 177 -9.21 13.13 -0.63
CA VAL A 177 -8.44 12.14 0.12
C VAL A 177 -9.40 11.35 0.99
N VAL A 178 -9.22 10.04 1.06
CA VAL A 178 -10.04 9.16 1.87
C VAL A 178 -9.19 8.36 2.84
N LEU A 179 -9.56 8.41 4.12
CA LEU A 179 -9.03 7.55 5.17
C LEU A 179 -9.91 6.29 5.28
N CYS A 180 -9.31 5.12 5.06
CA CYS A 180 -9.99 3.84 5.14
C CYS A 180 -9.46 3.07 6.36
N TYR A 181 -10.34 2.67 7.27
CA TYR A 181 -9.97 1.97 8.51
C TYR A 181 -11.15 1.18 9.08
N LEU A 182 -10.87 0.22 9.97
CA LEU A 182 -11.89 -0.48 10.76
C LEU A 182 -12.07 0.20 12.12
N GLU A 183 -13.30 0.58 12.44
CA GLU A 183 -13.67 1.28 13.68
C GLU A 183 -13.34 0.48 14.96
N ASP A 184 -13.40 -0.84 14.90
CA ASP A 184 -13.15 -1.76 16.01
C ASP A 184 -11.67 -2.13 16.19
N LYS A 185 -10.81 -1.85 15.19
CA LYS A 185 -9.40 -2.23 15.21
C LYS A 185 -8.42 -1.07 15.18
N VAL A 186 -8.84 0.09 14.69
CA VAL A 186 -7.96 1.25 14.54
C VAL A 186 -7.53 1.81 15.90
N ASP A 187 -6.26 2.14 16.03
CA ASP A 187 -5.78 2.95 17.16
C ASP A 187 -6.32 4.38 17.03
N ARG A 188 -7.19 4.76 17.97
CA ARG A 188 -7.84 6.09 18.00
C ARG A 188 -6.83 7.24 18.12
N ALA A 189 -5.73 7.03 18.83
CA ALA A 189 -4.69 8.05 18.96
C ALA A 189 -3.90 8.21 17.65
N LEU A 190 -3.68 7.12 16.94
CA LEU A 190 -3.09 7.13 15.60
C LEU A 190 -4.00 7.88 14.62
N LEU A 191 -5.29 7.53 14.58
CA LEU A 191 -6.28 8.16 13.70
C LEU A 191 -6.37 9.67 13.94
N ALA A 192 -6.44 10.10 15.21
CA ALA A 192 -6.47 11.52 15.56
C ALA A 192 -5.21 12.26 15.06
N ARG A 193 -4.03 11.64 15.16
CA ARG A 193 -2.79 12.23 14.62
C ARG A 193 -2.80 12.35 13.10
N VAL A 194 -3.29 11.33 12.40
CA VAL A 194 -3.40 11.36 10.92
C VAL A 194 -4.36 12.46 10.50
N ARG A 195 -5.55 12.54 11.11
CA ARG A 195 -6.54 13.62 10.85
C ARG A 195 -5.95 15.02 11.09
N ALA A 196 -5.26 15.20 12.22
CA ALA A 196 -4.63 16.48 12.54
C ALA A 196 -3.56 16.88 11.51
N LYS A 197 -2.78 15.91 11.03
CA LYS A 197 -1.77 16.16 10.00
C LYS A 197 -2.40 16.49 8.65
N LEU A 198 -3.44 15.78 8.23
CA LEU A 198 -4.16 16.10 7.00
C LEU A 198 -4.80 17.49 7.06
N ALA A 199 -5.43 17.84 8.20
CA ALA A 199 -6.04 19.16 8.40
C ALA A 199 -5.01 20.31 8.44
N ALA A 200 -3.76 20.01 8.79
CA ALA A 200 -2.68 21.00 8.84
C ALA A 200 -1.99 21.23 7.49
N ILE A 201 -2.37 20.50 6.44
CA ILE A 201 -1.79 20.68 5.11
C ILE A 201 -2.33 21.97 4.50
N ASP A 202 -1.51 23.01 4.51
CA ASP A 202 -1.75 24.30 3.84
C ASP A 202 -0.95 24.35 2.52
N ALA A 203 -1.26 23.44 1.60
CA ALA A 203 -0.57 23.39 0.33
C ALA A 203 -1.34 24.20 -0.72
N ASN A 204 -0.78 25.33 -1.15
CA ASN A 204 -1.34 26.15 -2.23
C ASN A 204 -1.40 25.42 -3.58
N SER A 205 -0.63 24.34 -3.76
CA SER A 205 -0.71 23.44 -4.89
C SER A 205 -0.18 22.06 -4.52
N ILE A 206 -1.02 21.05 -4.62
CA ILE A 206 -0.62 19.65 -4.57
C ILE A 206 -0.36 19.26 -6.02
N SER A 207 0.92 19.29 -6.43
CA SER A 207 1.30 19.03 -7.83
C SER A 207 1.44 17.55 -8.16
N MET A 208 1.81 16.73 -7.17
CA MET A 208 2.04 15.29 -7.29
C MET A 208 1.14 14.51 -6.33
N SER A 209 -0.15 14.86 -6.28
CA SER A 209 -1.18 14.14 -5.51
C SER A 209 -0.69 13.47 -4.22
N GLN A 210 -0.46 12.18 -4.26
CA GLN A 210 -0.11 11.33 -3.12
C GLN A 210 1.24 11.65 -2.50
N GLU A 211 2.31 11.86 -3.30
CA GLU A 211 3.66 12.15 -2.81
C GLU A 211 3.70 13.51 -2.10
N SER A 212 3.01 14.51 -2.64
CA SER A 212 2.93 15.84 -2.02
C SER A 212 2.20 15.79 -0.67
N ILE A 213 1.17 14.97 -0.53
CA ILE A 213 0.47 14.74 0.73
C ILE A 213 1.40 14.04 1.72
N ALA A 214 2.07 12.97 1.30
CA ALA A 214 3.01 12.23 2.13
C ALA A 214 4.13 13.15 2.65
N GLU A 215 4.74 13.95 1.77
CA GLU A 215 5.80 14.89 2.12
C GLU A 215 5.30 15.97 3.10
N SER A 216 4.10 16.52 2.87
CA SER A 216 3.49 17.51 3.76
C SER A 216 3.19 16.96 5.15
N MET A 217 2.91 15.65 5.27
CA MET A 217 2.70 14.97 6.55
C MET A 217 4.01 14.61 7.27
N MET A 218 5.17 14.65 6.58
CA MET A 218 6.47 14.31 7.16
C MET A 218 7.00 15.43 8.06
N ASP A 219 7.84 15.04 9.04
CA ASP A 219 8.59 15.99 9.84
C ASP A 219 9.79 16.52 9.02
N GLN A 220 9.73 17.79 8.64
CA GLN A 220 10.76 18.44 7.83
C GLN A 220 12.15 18.48 8.49
N ARG A 221 12.22 18.35 9.84
CA ARG A 221 13.49 18.30 10.57
C ARG A 221 14.35 17.06 10.25
N GLN A 222 13.77 16.06 9.61
CA GLN A 222 14.44 14.81 9.24
C GLN A 222 14.59 14.65 7.71
N TRP A 223 14.68 15.72 6.95
CA TRP A 223 14.82 15.71 5.49
C TRP A 223 16.06 14.93 5.01
N PHE A 224 17.13 14.89 5.82
CA PHE A 224 18.38 14.18 5.51
C PHE A 224 18.32 12.67 5.77
N ASN A 225 17.24 12.17 6.37
CA ASN A 225 17.11 10.75 6.68
C ASN A 225 16.62 9.99 5.43
N PRO A 226 17.42 9.04 4.87
CA PRO A 226 17.09 8.36 3.63
C PRO A 226 16.03 7.27 3.77
N PHE A 227 15.64 6.90 5.00
CA PHE A 227 14.69 5.82 5.22
C PHE A 227 13.26 6.21 4.84
N PRO A 228 12.55 5.35 4.06
CA PRO A 228 11.16 5.59 3.69
C PRO A 228 10.26 5.56 4.92
N ARG A 229 9.27 6.47 4.97
CA ARG A 229 8.35 6.65 6.12
C ARG A 229 6.90 6.37 5.77
N VAL A 230 6.62 6.11 4.51
CA VAL A 230 5.32 5.70 3.99
C VAL A 230 5.53 4.45 3.17
N ARG A 231 4.65 3.49 3.35
CA ARG A 231 4.58 2.32 2.48
C ARG A 231 3.44 2.51 1.51
N TYR A 232 3.74 2.33 0.23
CA TYR A 232 2.75 2.38 -0.84
C TYR A 232 2.38 0.97 -1.30
N THR A 233 1.16 0.82 -1.78
CA THR A 233 0.71 -0.40 -2.43
C THR A 233 -0.28 -0.08 -3.55
N GLU A 234 -0.07 -0.66 -4.72
CA GLU A 234 -1.03 -0.62 -5.83
C GLU A 234 -2.05 -1.77 -5.73
N ARG A 235 -1.95 -2.59 -4.67
CA ARG A 235 -2.73 -3.82 -4.51
C ARG A 235 -3.85 -3.67 -3.49
N PRO A 236 -5.12 -3.78 -3.91
CA PRO A 236 -6.26 -3.73 -2.98
C PRO A 236 -6.29 -4.87 -1.96
N ASP A 237 -5.76 -6.07 -2.28
CA ASP A 237 -5.69 -7.19 -1.35
C ASP A 237 -4.67 -6.93 -0.23
N ALA A 238 -3.50 -6.34 -0.54
CA ALA A 238 -2.50 -5.95 0.45
C ALA A 238 -3.02 -4.82 1.37
N ALA A 239 -3.68 -3.82 0.79
CA ALA A 239 -4.32 -2.74 1.55
C ALA A 239 -5.40 -3.30 2.50
N THR A 240 -6.25 -4.21 2.00
CA THR A 240 -7.29 -4.89 2.78
C THR A 240 -6.68 -5.65 3.97
N ALA A 241 -5.63 -6.44 3.74
CA ALA A 241 -4.94 -7.17 4.81
C ALA A 241 -4.44 -6.21 5.90
N SER A 242 -3.85 -5.07 5.50
CA SER A 242 -3.37 -4.05 6.45
C SER A 242 -4.51 -3.41 7.24
N ILE A 243 -5.67 -3.12 6.62
CA ILE A 243 -6.87 -2.62 7.33
C ILE A 243 -7.36 -3.66 8.37
N MET A 244 -7.37 -4.93 8.00
CA MET A 244 -7.79 -6.02 8.90
C MET A 244 -6.84 -6.17 10.10
N GLU A 245 -5.59 -5.73 9.99
CA GLU A 245 -4.60 -5.67 11.08
C GLU A 245 -4.66 -4.36 11.90
N GLY A 246 -5.57 -3.42 11.55
CA GLY A 246 -5.76 -2.15 12.25
C GLY A 246 -4.99 -0.97 11.68
N SER A 247 -4.39 -1.11 10.49
CA SER A 247 -3.76 0.01 9.79
C SER A 247 -4.80 0.96 9.18
N ILE A 248 -4.38 2.19 8.93
CA ILE A 248 -5.14 3.21 8.20
C ILE A 248 -4.60 3.25 6.78
N ILE A 249 -5.47 3.11 5.81
CA ILE A 249 -5.14 3.29 4.39
C ILE A 249 -5.56 4.69 3.97
N VAL A 250 -4.68 5.39 3.28
CA VAL A 250 -4.97 6.71 2.69
C VAL A 250 -5.01 6.55 1.18
N LEU A 251 -6.18 6.79 0.61
CA LEU A 251 -6.40 6.88 -0.83
C LEU A 251 -6.41 8.35 -1.23
N VAL A 252 -5.80 8.65 -2.35
CA VAL A 252 -5.75 10.00 -2.92
C VAL A 252 -6.24 9.94 -4.35
N ASP A 253 -7.06 10.90 -4.74
CA ASP A 253 -7.56 10.99 -6.11
C ASP A 253 -6.41 11.23 -7.11
N ASN A 254 -6.55 10.71 -8.31
CA ASN A 254 -5.52 10.70 -9.35
C ASN A 254 -4.22 9.94 -8.97
N SER A 255 -4.31 8.97 -8.04
CA SER A 255 -3.18 8.12 -7.64
C SER A 255 -3.55 6.64 -7.68
N PRO A 256 -2.81 5.80 -8.44
CA PRO A 256 -3.09 4.37 -8.56
C PRO A 256 -2.47 3.56 -7.41
N ALA A 257 -2.11 4.20 -6.31
CA ALA A 257 -1.54 3.54 -5.13
C ALA A 257 -2.16 4.06 -3.84
N ALA A 258 -2.13 3.26 -2.81
CA ALA A 258 -2.60 3.58 -1.47
C ALA A 258 -1.43 3.70 -0.49
N MET A 259 -1.48 4.67 0.43
CA MET A 259 -0.53 4.79 1.54
C MET A 259 -1.01 3.96 2.73
N ILE A 260 -0.12 3.21 3.35
CA ILE A 260 -0.38 2.38 4.54
C ILE A 260 0.25 3.05 5.77
N LEU A 261 -0.55 3.34 6.79
CA LEU A 261 -0.10 3.95 8.04
C LEU A 261 -0.58 3.13 9.26
N PRO A 262 0.23 3.00 10.33
CA PRO A 262 1.62 3.44 10.47
C PRO A 262 2.56 2.57 9.66
N THR A 263 3.72 3.10 9.30
CA THR A 263 4.75 2.37 8.57
C THR A 263 5.92 2.04 9.50
N ARG A 264 6.42 0.81 9.43
CA ARG A 264 7.57 0.31 10.18
C ARG A 264 8.65 -0.17 9.22
N PHE A 265 9.89 -0.23 9.68
CA PHE A 265 11.00 -0.74 8.86
C PHE A 265 10.73 -2.12 8.25
N PHE A 266 10.19 -3.03 9.06
CA PHE A 266 9.95 -4.41 8.62
C PHE A 266 8.81 -4.55 7.61
N ASP A 267 7.94 -3.55 7.48
CA ASP A 267 6.86 -3.55 6.48
C ASP A 267 7.41 -3.44 5.05
N PHE A 268 8.61 -2.87 4.88
CA PHE A 268 9.31 -2.80 3.59
C PHE A 268 10.06 -4.08 3.22
N VAL A 269 10.26 -4.99 4.18
CA VAL A 269 10.95 -6.27 3.98
C VAL A 269 9.96 -7.39 3.65
N GLN A 270 8.68 -7.20 4.00
CA GLN A 270 7.63 -8.18 3.72
C GLN A 270 7.04 -7.99 2.32
N GLU A 271 6.72 -9.10 1.70
CA GLU A 271 6.09 -9.15 0.38
C GLU A 271 4.83 -10.00 0.38
N ALA A 272 3.84 -9.62 -0.44
CA ALA A 272 2.59 -10.35 -0.58
C ALA A 272 2.81 -11.80 -1.03
N ASN A 273 3.81 -12.05 -1.88
CA ASN A 273 4.15 -13.38 -2.35
C ASN A 273 4.47 -14.38 -1.23
N ASP A 274 4.99 -13.92 -0.08
CA ASP A 274 5.30 -14.78 1.06
C ASP A 274 4.07 -15.52 1.60
N PHE A 275 2.89 -14.95 1.41
CA PHE A 275 1.62 -15.53 1.87
C PHE A 275 1.05 -16.58 0.91
N TYR A 276 1.48 -16.59 -0.34
CA TYR A 276 1.02 -17.55 -1.34
C TYR A 276 1.81 -18.86 -1.36
N PHE A 277 3.00 -18.87 -0.74
CA PHE A 277 3.81 -20.09 -0.60
C PHE A 277 3.46 -20.86 0.70
N PRO A 278 3.83 -22.13 0.81
CA PRO A 278 3.74 -22.84 2.10
C PRO A 278 4.49 -22.12 3.22
N PRO A 279 4.05 -22.23 4.50
CA PRO A 279 4.63 -21.46 5.61
C PRO A 279 6.15 -21.57 5.75
N LEU A 280 6.73 -22.73 5.50
CA LEU A 280 8.17 -22.96 5.54
C LEU A 280 8.91 -22.16 4.45
N VAL A 281 8.41 -22.20 3.22
CA VAL A 281 9.00 -21.48 2.09
C VAL A 281 8.87 -19.96 2.28
N GLY A 282 7.69 -19.47 2.71
CA GLY A 282 7.50 -18.06 3.03
C GLY A 282 8.43 -17.58 4.15
N SER A 283 8.66 -18.39 5.18
CA SER A 283 9.62 -18.08 6.25
C SER A 283 11.06 -18.02 5.72
N TYR A 284 11.44 -18.97 4.89
CA TYR A 284 12.77 -18.99 4.23
C TYR A 284 13.00 -17.72 3.43
N LEU A 285 12.04 -17.31 2.58
CA LEU A 285 12.14 -16.11 1.76
C LEU A 285 12.27 -14.84 2.60
N ARG A 286 11.56 -14.73 3.73
CA ARG A 286 11.69 -13.59 4.66
C ARG A 286 13.08 -13.51 5.29
N ILE A 287 13.61 -14.63 5.76
CA ILE A 287 14.95 -14.69 6.35
C ILE A 287 16.00 -14.36 5.27
N LEU A 288 15.86 -14.94 4.07
CA LEU A 288 16.75 -14.67 2.95
C LEU A 288 16.79 -13.17 2.61
N ARG A 289 15.64 -12.48 2.56
CA ARG A 289 15.61 -11.02 2.33
C ARG A 289 16.37 -10.24 3.40
N VAL A 290 16.17 -10.56 4.68
CA VAL A 290 16.90 -9.90 5.76
C VAL A 290 18.42 -10.09 5.59
N VAL A 291 18.85 -11.31 5.27
CA VAL A 291 20.27 -11.61 5.00
C VAL A 291 20.78 -10.82 3.79
N VAL A 292 20.02 -10.79 2.70
CA VAL A 292 20.36 -10.02 1.49
C VAL A 292 20.48 -8.52 1.80
N PHE A 293 19.57 -7.95 2.59
CA PHE A 293 19.67 -6.55 3.04
C PHE A 293 20.97 -6.27 3.79
N LEU A 294 21.33 -7.12 4.75
CA LEU A 294 22.57 -6.97 5.50
C LEU A 294 23.79 -7.13 4.61
N LEU A 295 23.77 -8.11 3.71
CA LEU A 295 24.88 -8.30 2.76
C LEU A 295 25.04 -7.11 1.83
N THR A 296 23.95 -6.55 1.28
CA THR A 296 24.06 -5.36 0.41
C THR A 296 24.65 -4.15 1.12
N LEU A 297 24.48 -4.05 2.43
CA LEU A 297 25.00 -2.95 3.20
C LEU A 297 26.49 -3.11 3.53
N PHE A 298 26.91 -4.34 3.91
CA PHE A 298 28.22 -4.58 4.51
C PHE A 298 29.24 -5.23 3.57
N ILE A 299 28.81 -5.92 2.51
CA ILE A 299 29.71 -6.76 1.72
C ILE A 299 30.86 -5.94 1.10
N THR A 300 30.59 -4.80 0.50
CA THR A 300 31.59 -3.98 -0.17
C THR A 300 32.51 -3.25 0.81
N PRO A 301 32.02 -2.59 1.90
CA PRO A 301 32.90 -1.96 2.87
C PRO A 301 33.81 -2.96 3.63
N VAL A 302 33.25 -4.12 3.99
CA VAL A 302 34.02 -5.17 4.68
C VAL A 302 35.07 -5.77 3.75
N TRP A 303 34.70 -6.13 2.51
CA TRP A 303 35.62 -6.64 1.51
C TRP A 303 36.74 -5.62 1.23
N TYR A 304 36.42 -4.35 1.08
CA TYR A 304 37.38 -3.28 0.89
C TYR A 304 38.44 -3.24 2.01
N LEU A 305 38.01 -3.36 3.27
CA LEU A 305 38.94 -3.40 4.41
C LEU A 305 39.80 -4.67 4.43
N LEU A 306 39.22 -5.82 4.08
CA LEU A 306 39.95 -7.08 4.02
C LEU A 306 41.05 -7.04 2.96
N VAL A 307 40.77 -6.51 1.80
CA VAL A 307 41.75 -6.42 0.69
C VAL A 307 42.92 -5.48 1.02
N GLN A 308 42.75 -4.57 1.96
CA GLN A 308 43.87 -3.71 2.43
C GLN A 308 44.82 -4.43 3.40
N ASP A 309 44.47 -5.62 3.89
CA ASP A 309 45.33 -6.42 4.76
C ASP A 309 46.39 -7.13 3.95
N PRO A 310 47.72 -6.85 4.14
CA PRO A 310 48.79 -7.50 3.41
C PRO A 310 48.87 -9.01 3.62
N ASP A 311 48.35 -9.51 4.75
CA ASP A 311 48.40 -10.94 5.09
C ASP A 311 47.21 -11.73 4.51
N LEU A 312 46.23 -11.07 3.91
CA LEU A 312 45.04 -11.70 3.36
C LEU A 312 45.34 -12.84 2.38
N PRO A 313 46.28 -12.69 1.41
CA PRO A 313 46.57 -13.77 0.44
C PRO A 313 47.05 -15.07 1.10
N ASN A 314 47.68 -14.97 2.25
CA ASN A 314 48.22 -16.12 3.00
C ASN A 314 47.23 -16.70 4.03
N SER A 315 46.08 -16.10 4.17
CA SER A 315 45.03 -16.50 5.11
C SER A 315 44.06 -17.51 4.51
N ALA A 316 43.21 -18.10 5.34
CA ALA A 316 42.08 -18.93 4.89
C ALA A 316 41.08 -18.13 3.98
N LEU A 317 41.15 -16.82 4.01
CA LEU A 317 40.32 -15.91 3.19
C LEU A 317 41.07 -15.41 1.94
N GLY A 318 42.21 -16.02 1.58
CA GLY A 318 43.04 -15.63 0.42
C GLY A 318 42.28 -15.60 -0.92
N PHE A 319 41.19 -16.34 -1.04
CA PHE A 319 40.32 -16.30 -2.24
C PHE A 319 39.57 -14.94 -2.41
N LEU A 320 39.55 -14.08 -1.38
CA LEU A 320 38.98 -12.73 -1.46
C LEU A 320 40.01 -11.69 -1.92
N ALA A 321 41.28 -12.06 -1.99
CA ALA A 321 42.35 -11.15 -2.38
C ALA A 321 42.22 -10.77 -3.86
N VAL A 322 42.62 -9.55 -4.18
CA VAL A 322 42.69 -9.07 -5.57
C VAL A 322 43.94 -9.70 -6.23
N THR A 323 43.74 -10.37 -7.34
CA THR A 323 44.81 -11.08 -8.06
C THR A 323 45.33 -10.31 -9.26
N SER A 324 44.56 -9.36 -9.76
CA SER A 324 44.85 -8.57 -10.96
C SER A 324 45.52 -7.23 -10.58
N GLU A 325 46.59 -6.88 -11.27
CA GLU A 325 47.21 -5.56 -11.16
C GLU A 325 46.31 -4.51 -11.84
N CYS A 326 46.06 -3.42 -11.15
CA CYS A 326 45.26 -2.30 -11.65
C CYS A 326 45.82 -0.95 -11.16
N GLU A 327 45.88 0.03 -12.05
CA GLU A 327 46.38 1.36 -11.73
C GLU A 327 45.37 2.19 -10.91
N VAL A 328 44.07 1.86 -11.03
CA VAL A 328 42.98 2.59 -10.34
C VAL A 328 42.81 2.04 -8.93
N PRO A 329 42.82 2.88 -7.90
CA PRO A 329 42.57 2.43 -6.52
C PRO A 329 41.22 1.71 -6.37
N ILE A 330 41.15 0.63 -5.59
CA ILE A 330 39.94 -0.19 -5.41
C ILE A 330 38.74 0.63 -4.93
N LEU A 331 38.95 1.61 -4.06
CA LEU A 331 37.88 2.53 -3.63
C LEU A 331 37.27 3.28 -4.83
N ALA A 332 38.12 3.81 -5.72
CA ALA A 332 37.66 4.54 -6.89
C ALA A 332 36.90 3.59 -7.86
N GLN A 333 37.35 2.35 -8.00
CA GLN A 333 36.66 1.35 -8.82
C GLN A 333 35.27 1.02 -8.26
N LEU A 334 35.14 0.83 -6.93
CA LEU A 334 33.85 0.58 -6.27
C LEU A 334 32.88 1.76 -6.44
N LEU A 335 33.34 2.98 -6.22
CA LEU A 335 32.54 4.19 -6.39
C LEU A 335 32.12 4.42 -7.85
N LEU A 336 33.04 4.20 -8.79
CA LEU A 336 32.76 4.29 -10.22
C LEU A 336 31.71 3.28 -10.65
N THR A 337 31.85 2.02 -10.20
CA THR A 337 30.89 0.95 -10.55
C THR A 337 29.51 1.22 -9.95
N GLU A 338 29.42 1.74 -8.69
CA GLU A 338 28.15 2.21 -8.11
C GLU A 338 27.49 3.27 -8.98
N PHE A 339 28.27 4.27 -9.42
CA PHE A 339 27.77 5.33 -10.29
C PHE A 339 27.28 4.76 -11.64
N ILE A 340 28.03 3.83 -12.24
CA ILE A 340 27.64 3.22 -13.51
C ILE A 340 26.36 2.39 -13.37
N VAL A 341 26.20 1.64 -12.28
CA VAL A 341 24.96 0.89 -12.00
C VAL A 341 23.77 1.83 -11.89
N ASP A 342 23.94 3.00 -11.26
CA ASP A 342 22.86 4.01 -11.20
C ASP A 342 22.55 4.61 -12.57
N LEU A 343 23.58 4.92 -13.34
CA LEU A 343 23.41 5.44 -14.69
C LEU A 343 22.63 4.44 -15.56
N LEU A 344 22.93 3.14 -15.45
CA LEU A 344 22.19 2.10 -16.14
C LEU A 344 20.73 2.02 -15.69
N LYS A 345 20.47 2.14 -14.38
CA LYS A 345 19.09 2.19 -13.84
C LYS A 345 18.32 3.41 -14.37
N LEU A 346 18.93 4.60 -14.34
CA LEU A 346 18.30 5.81 -14.87
C LEU A 346 18.06 5.72 -16.37
N ALA A 347 19.01 5.16 -17.12
CA ALA A 347 18.85 4.93 -18.54
C ALA A 347 17.70 3.95 -18.84
N SER A 348 17.54 2.89 -18.04
CA SER A 348 16.48 1.91 -18.21
C SER A 348 15.09 2.48 -17.97
N LEU A 349 14.93 3.44 -17.04
CA LEU A 349 13.67 4.13 -16.77
C LEU A 349 13.23 5.02 -17.94
N ASN A 350 14.19 5.60 -18.64
CA ASN A 350 13.90 6.52 -19.77
C ASN A 350 13.93 5.85 -21.15
N THR A 351 14.24 4.54 -21.19
CA THR A 351 14.36 3.81 -22.46
C THR A 351 13.06 3.06 -22.74
N PRO A 352 12.49 3.18 -23.97
CA PRO A 352 11.36 2.35 -24.36
C PRO A 352 11.68 0.85 -24.20
N SER A 353 10.71 0.05 -23.79
CA SER A 353 10.86 -1.36 -23.47
C SER A 353 11.51 -2.19 -24.60
N VAL A 354 11.29 -1.78 -25.85
CA VAL A 354 11.88 -2.42 -27.05
C VAL A 354 13.41 -2.36 -27.06
N PHE A 355 14.01 -1.30 -26.52
CA PHE A 355 15.46 -1.09 -26.51
C PHE A 355 16.12 -1.52 -25.19
N SER A 356 15.36 -1.79 -24.14
CA SER A 356 15.87 -2.12 -22.79
C SER A 356 16.83 -3.32 -22.81
N ASN A 357 16.51 -4.38 -23.55
CA ASN A 357 17.38 -5.57 -23.67
C ASN A 357 18.71 -5.26 -24.37
N SER A 358 18.68 -4.42 -25.41
CA SER A 358 19.90 -4.04 -26.14
C SER A 358 20.81 -3.17 -25.28
N PHE A 359 20.26 -2.22 -24.51
CA PHE A 359 21.03 -1.41 -23.57
C PHE A 359 21.69 -2.25 -22.47
N SER A 360 20.96 -3.21 -21.93
CA SER A 360 21.50 -4.11 -20.90
C SER A 360 22.66 -4.95 -21.44
N MET A 361 22.56 -5.44 -22.67
CA MET A 361 23.63 -6.22 -23.32
C MET A 361 24.87 -5.36 -23.61
N ILE A 362 24.69 -4.14 -24.14
CA ILE A 362 25.79 -3.21 -24.40
C ILE A 362 26.48 -2.81 -23.09
N GLY A 363 25.67 -2.50 -22.04
CA GLY A 363 26.18 -2.19 -20.70
C GLY A 363 27.03 -3.32 -20.13
N ALA A 364 26.57 -4.57 -20.21
CA ALA A 364 27.30 -5.73 -19.74
C ALA A 364 28.63 -5.96 -20.50
N LEU A 365 28.62 -5.79 -21.82
CA LEU A 365 29.80 -5.95 -22.66
C LEU A 365 30.85 -4.85 -22.40
N VAL A 366 30.43 -3.61 -22.38
CA VAL A 366 31.31 -2.45 -22.15
C VAL A 366 31.92 -2.47 -20.74
N LEU A 367 31.10 -2.76 -19.73
CA LEU A 367 31.55 -2.77 -18.34
C LEU A 367 32.32 -4.05 -17.97
N GLY A 368 31.89 -5.20 -18.49
CA GLY A 368 32.54 -6.49 -18.20
C GLY A 368 33.89 -6.62 -18.89
N ASP A 369 33.87 -6.81 -20.20
CA ASP A 369 35.06 -7.18 -20.93
C ASP A 369 36.04 -6.00 -21.16
N PHE A 370 35.53 -4.85 -21.62
CA PHE A 370 36.43 -3.78 -22.00
C PHE A 370 37.06 -3.05 -20.79
N ALA A 371 36.32 -2.86 -19.70
CA ALA A 371 36.85 -2.20 -18.51
C ALA A 371 37.94 -3.04 -17.82
N VAL A 372 37.81 -4.39 -17.83
CA VAL A 372 38.80 -5.30 -17.30
C VAL A 372 40.01 -5.37 -18.23
N GLN A 373 39.83 -5.50 -19.56
CA GLN A 373 40.92 -5.50 -20.53
C GLN A 373 41.71 -4.19 -20.54
N ALA A 374 41.04 -3.07 -20.28
CA ALA A 374 41.68 -1.76 -20.16
C ALA A 374 42.38 -1.53 -18.81
N HIS A 375 42.38 -2.51 -17.90
CA HIS A 375 42.88 -2.41 -16.52
C HIS A 375 42.29 -1.28 -15.69
N TRP A 376 41.02 -0.88 -15.99
CA TRP A 376 40.29 0.10 -15.23
C TRP A 376 39.56 -0.50 -14.02
N LEU A 377 39.09 -1.75 -14.17
CA LEU A 377 38.38 -2.46 -13.13
C LEU A 377 38.99 -3.89 -12.96
N VAL A 378 39.07 -4.34 -11.73
CA VAL A 378 39.42 -5.71 -11.43
C VAL A 378 38.17 -6.61 -11.43
N PRO A 379 38.25 -7.87 -11.83
CA PRO A 379 37.13 -8.81 -11.89
C PRO A 379 36.42 -8.96 -10.54
N GLU A 380 37.18 -8.92 -9.44
CA GLU A 380 36.64 -9.06 -8.09
C GLU A 380 35.68 -7.90 -7.73
N VAL A 381 36.01 -6.65 -8.09
CA VAL A 381 35.11 -5.50 -7.91
C VAL A 381 33.81 -5.72 -8.67
N LEU A 382 33.90 -6.16 -9.93
CA LEU A 382 32.71 -6.42 -10.74
C LEU A 382 31.84 -7.54 -10.15
N ALA A 383 32.44 -8.61 -9.60
CA ALA A 383 31.72 -9.71 -8.98
C ALA A 383 30.92 -9.25 -7.75
N TYR A 384 31.53 -8.48 -6.83
CA TYR A 384 30.84 -7.94 -5.66
C TYR A 384 29.75 -6.92 -6.04
N MET A 385 30.05 -6.07 -7.01
CA MET A 385 29.09 -5.08 -7.46
C MET A 385 27.91 -5.68 -8.23
N ALA A 386 28.15 -6.75 -9.01
CA ALA A 386 27.09 -7.51 -9.65
C ALA A 386 26.17 -8.18 -8.61
N PHE A 387 26.75 -8.79 -7.56
CA PHE A 387 25.97 -9.32 -6.44
C PHE A 387 25.09 -8.23 -5.80
N VAL A 388 25.66 -7.08 -5.48
CA VAL A 388 24.94 -5.95 -4.88
C VAL A 388 23.83 -5.45 -5.80
N ALA A 389 24.07 -5.34 -7.10
CA ALA A 389 23.08 -4.91 -8.09
C ALA A 389 21.90 -5.89 -8.15
N ILE A 390 22.18 -7.21 -8.25
CA ILE A 390 21.15 -8.26 -8.26
C ILE A 390 20.37 -8.25 -6.93
N ALA A 391 21.05 -8.14 -5.81
CA ALA A 391 20.46 -8.12 -4.49
C ALA A 391 19.53 -6.92 -4.28
N ASN A 392 19.84 -5.77 -4.87
CA ASN A 392 18.96 -4.60 -4.87
C ASN A 392 17.64 -4.85 -5.63
N PHE A 393 17.66 -5.61 -6.72
CA PHE A 393 16.43 -5.98 -7.45
C PHE A 393 15.59 -7.04 -6.71
N ALA A 394 16.20 -7.81 -5.82
CA ALA A 394 15.48 -8.77 -4.97
C ALA A 394 14.73 -8.11 -3.80
N GLN A 395 14.88 -6.81 -3.60
CA GLN A 395 14.24 -6.06 -2.52
C GLN A 395 12.83 -5.63 -2.91
N PRO A 396 11.82 -5.80 -2.02
CA PRO A 396 10.43 -5.43 -2.31
C PRO A 396 10.20 -3.92 -2.44
N SER A 397 11.04 -3.09 -1.78
CA SER A 397 10.95 -1.64 -1.80
C SER A 397 12.16 -1.01 -2.46
N TYR A 398 11.92 -0.31 -3.56
CA TYR A 398 12.96 0.49 -4.24
C TYR A 398 13.51 1.60 -3.34
N GLU A 399 12.64 2.27 -2.57
CA GLU A 399 13.02 3.37 -1.68
C GLU A 399 13.99 2.91 -0.60
N LEU A 400 13.67 1.75 0.04
CA LEU A 400 14.56 1.15 1.02
C LEU A 400 15.89 0.71 0.39
N GLY A 401 15.85 0.18 -0.84
CA GLY A 401 17.04 -0.17 -1.61
C GLY A 401 17.98 1.03 -1.84
N TYR A 402 17.43 2.19 -2.22
CA TYR A 402 18.22 3.43 -2.36
C TYR A 402 18.74 3.97 -1.00
N ALA A 403 17.94 3.86 0.07
CA ALA A 403 18.40 4.22 1.41
C ALA A 403 19.62 3.38 1.82
N PHE A 404 19.57 2.07 1.64
CA PHE A 404 20.71 1.17 1.92
C PHE A 404 21.92 1.46 1.04
N LYS A 405 21.69 1.81 -0.22
CA LYS A 405 22.78 2.22 -1.11
C LYS A 405 23.49 3.48 -0.61
N LEU A 406 22.76 4.53 -0.28
CA LEU A 406 23.37 5.76 0.26
C LEU A 406 24.15 5.48 1.55
N LEU A 407 23.60 4.64 2.43
CA LEU A 407 24.26 4.26 3.67
C LEU A 407 25.50 3.38 3.43
N ARG A 408 25.48 2.51 2.41
CA ARG A 408 26.67 1.74 1.99
C ARG A 408 27.77 2.65 1.48
N LEU A 409 27.45 3.69 0.69
CA LEU A 409 28.43 4.69 0.26
C LEU A 409 29.07 5.40 1.47
N VAL A 410 28.27 5.78 2.47
CA VAL A 410 28.77 6.37 3.71
C VAL A 410 29.69 5.38 4.45
N LEU A 411 29.31 4.11 4.56
CA LEU A 411 30.13 3.07 5.16
C LEU A 411 31.46 2.87 4.40
N LEU A 412 31.40 2.84 3.08
CA LEU A 412 32.58 2.65 2.25
C LEU A 412 33.58 3.81 2.42
N VAL A 413 33.09 5.06 2.35
CA VAL A 413 33.92 6.26 2.49
C VAL A 413 34.49 6.35 3.93
N SER A 414 33.68 6.11 4.95
CA SER A 414 34.14 6.11 6.36
C SER A 414 35.16 5.00 6.64
N SER A 415 34.95 3.81 6.05
CA SER A 415 35.92 2.69 6.12
C SER A 415 37.23 3.04 5.43
N ALA A 416 37.19 3.72 4.28
CA ALA A 416 38.39 4.14 3.57
C ALA A 416 39.18 5.21 4.36
N ALA A 417 38.49 6.11 5.07
CA ALA A 417 39.13 7.16 5.85
C ALA A 417 39.72 6.69 7.19
N LEU A 418 39.03 5.81 7.91
CA LEU A 418 39.30 5.44 9.29
C LEU A 418 39.46 3.91 9.52
N GLY A 419 39.51 3.11 8.44
CA GLY A 419 39.61 1.66 8.54
C GLY A 419 38.42 1.01 9.29
N TRP A 420 38.70 0.00 10.07
CA TRP A 420 37.69 -0.72 10.89
C TRP A 420 36.92 0.19 11.86
N VAL A 421 37.58 1.25 12.38
CA VAL A 421 36.94 2.25 13.24
C VAL A 421 35.90 3.02 12.44
N GLY A 422 36.18 3.37 11.19
CA GLY A 422 35.23 4.03 10.28
C GLY A 422 34.01 3.17 9.99
N LEU A 423 34.19 1.87 9.79
CA LEU A 423 33.09 0.90 9.63
C LEU A 423 32.20 0.87 10.88
N ALA A 424 32.82 0.80 12.08
CA ALA A 424 32.10 0.78 13.34
C ALA A 424 31.29 2.08 13.59
N LEU A 425 31.91 3.23 13.35
CA LEU A 425 31.25 4.54 13.51
C LEU A 425 30.12 4.74 12.48
N GLY A 426 30.34 4.34 11.23
CA GLY A 426 29.31 4.39 10.19
C GLY A 426 28.14 3.47 10.50
N THR A 427 28.40 2.26 11.02
CA THR A 427 27.36 1.33 11.47
C THR A 427 26.57 1.91 12.64
N LEU A 428 27.25 2.53 13.63
CA LEU A 428 26.60 3.21 14.73
C LEU A 428 25.69 4.35 14.23
N LEU A 429 26.16 5.15 13.29
CA LEU A 429 25.37 6.20 12.65
C LEU A 429 24.09 5.63 12.03
N ILE A 430 24.16 4.52 11.29
CA ILE A 430 23.00 3.87 10.68
C ILE A 430 22.01 3.41 11.75
N ILE A 431 22.49 2.79 12.83
CA ILE A 431 21.64 2.35 13.95
C ILE A 431 20.95 3.57 14.59
N VAL A 432 21.66 4.65 14.82
CA VAL A 432 21.09 5.89 15.38
C VAL A 432 20.03 6.46 14.42
N LEU A 433 20.30 6.53 13.14
CA LEU A 433 19.33 6.98 12.14
C LEU A 433 18.06 6.12 12.14
N LEU A 434 18.19 4.78 12.18
CA LEU A 434 17.06 3.85 12.23
C LEU A 434 16.20 4.05 13.48
N VAL A 435 16.84 4.16 14.67
CA VAL A 435 16.13 4.30 15.95
C VAL A 435 15.48 5.67 16.07
N THR A 436 16.09 6.72 15.53
CA THR A 436 15.56 8.10 15.59
C THR A 436 14.56 8.42 14.49
N THR A 437 14.40 7.55 13.50
CA THR A 437 13.39 7.73 12.42
C THR A 437 11.99 7.72 13.01
N ARG A 438 11.22 8.74 12.71
CA ARG A 438 9.84 8.90 13.17
C ARG A 438 8.87 8.61 12.02
N PRO A 439 8.00 7.60 12.15
CA PRO A 439 6.90 7.39 11.19
C PRO A 439 5.94 8.57 11.16
N ILE A 440 5.26 8.78 10.03
CA ILE A 440 4.31 9.88 9.85
C ILE A 440 3.23 9.88 10.94
N ALA A 441 2.68 8.72 11.24
CA ALA A 441 1.59 8.58 12.19
C ALA A 441 2.06 8.38 13.64
N GLY A 442 3.38 8.45 13.90
CA GLY A 442 3.98 8.21 15.22
C GLY A 442 4.23 6.72 15.49
N GLY A 443 4.74 6.41 16.67
CA GLY A 443 5.20 5.08 17.05
C GLY A 443 6.71 4.89 16.85
N HIS A 444 7.16 3.64 16.90
CA HIS A 444 8.57 3.28 16.75
C HIS A 444 8.82 2.63 15.40
N TYR A 445 9.69 3.23 14.58
CA TYR A 445 10.03 2.77 13.24
C TYR A 445 10.64 1.36 13.25
N MET A 446 11.51 1.08 14.26
CA MET A 446 12.22 -0.20 14.41
C MET A 446 11.43 -1.26 15.20
N TYR A 447 10.15 -1.04 15.50
CA TYR A 447 9.36 -2.11 16.11
C TYR A 447 9.32 -3.36 15.22
N PRO A 448 9.53 -4.59 15.75
CA PRO A 448 9.61 -5.01 17.16
C PRO A 448 11.03 -5.12 17.77
N ILE A 449 12.05 -4.59 17.13
CA ILE A 449 13.42 -4.56 17.73
C ILE A 449 13.50 -3.47 18.79
N TYR A 450 12.89 -2.31 18.56
CA TYR A 450 12.84 -1.22 19.50
C TYR A 450 11.44 -0.57 19.55
N PRO A 451 10.71 -0.64 20.69
CA PRO A 451 11.00 -1.46 21.87
C PRO A 451 10.97 -2.96 21.55
N PHE A 452 11.80 -3.75 22.28
CA PHE A 452 11.99 -5.15 21.97
C PHE A 452 10.78 -6.00 22.34
N ASN A 453 10.27 -6.77 21.35
CA ASN A 453 9.17 -7.72 21.53
C ASN A 453 9.50 -9.02 20.78
N TRP A 454 9.95 -10.04 21.52
CA TRP A 454 10.34 -11.32 20.93
C TRP A 454 9.22 -12.03 20.20
N HIS A 455 8.00 -11.97 20.73
CA HIS A 455 6.84 -12.64 20.12
C HIS A 455 6.50 -12.05 18.75
N ALA A 456 6.48 -10.73 18.66
CA ALA A 456 6.25 -10.01 17.42
C ALA A 456 7.41 -10.22 16.41
N LEU A 457 8.67 -10.22 16.87
CA LEU A 457 9.83 -10.46 16.02
C LEU A 457 9.80 -11.88 15.42
N ARG A 458 9.48 -12.87 16.24
CA ARG A 458 9.31 -14.25 15.76
C ARG A 458 8.18 -14.38 14.75
N ALA A 459 7.05 -13.74 14.98
CA ALA A 459 5.90 -13.74 14.06
C ALA A 459 6.22 -13.07 12.71
N LEU A 460 7.11 -12.06 12.73
CA LEU A 460 7.58 -11.36 11.55
C LEU A 460 8.49 -12.25 10.68
N LEU A 461 9.41 -12.99 11.30
CA LEU A 461 10.38 -13.84 10.57
C LEU A 461 9.77 -15.20 10.19
N ILE A 462 8.96 -15.79 11.07
CA ILE A 462 8.42 -17.13 10.90
C ILE A 462 6.91 -17.02 10.66
N ARG A 463 6.51 -17.35 9.44
CA ARG A 463 5.10 -17.43 9.07
C ARG A 463 4.44 -18.61 9.76
N ARG A 464 3.38 -18.34 10.51
CA ARG A 464 2.51 -19.41 11.07
C ARG A 464 1.42 -19.74 10.05
N PRO A 465 0.97 -21.02 9.99
CA PRO A 465 -0.26 -21.37 9.28
C PRO A 465 -1.42 -20.54 9.86
N ILE A 466 -2.35 -20.14 9.01
CA ILE A 466 -3.62 -19.57 9.48
C ILE A 466 -4.35 -20.72 10.17
N ALA A 467 -4.31 -20.74 11.51
CA ALA A 467 -5.16 -21.65 12.27
C ALA A 467 -6.59 -21.11 12.20
N PRO A 468 -7.61 -21.97 12.02
CA PRO A 468 -8.97 -21.54 12.29
C PRO A 468 -9.02 -21.05 13.74
N ASP A 469 -9.59 -19.86 13.97
CA ASP A 469 -9.86 -19.37 15.32
C ASP A 469 -10.68 -20.43 16.03
N ASN A 470 -10.06 -21.18 16.94
CA ASN A 470 -10.79 -21.96 17.90
C ASN A 470 -11.42 -20.94 18.86
N THR A 471 -12.66 -20.60 18.57
CA THR A 471 -13.60 -19.94 19.47
C THR A 471 -13.72 -20.70 20.79
#